data_50fb5edcbf88deccd5b5a7c031c56557
#
_entry.id   50fb5edcbf88deccd5b5a7c031c56557
#
_cell.length_a   1.000
_cell.length_b   1.000
_cell.length_c   1.000
_cell.angle_alpha   90.00
_cell.angle_beta   90.00
_cell.angle_gamma   90.00
#
_symmetry.space_group_name_H-M   'P 1'
#
loop_
_entity.id
_entity.type
_entity.pdbx_description
1 polymer ?
#
loop_
_entity_poly.entity_id
_entity_poly.type
_entity_poly.pdbx_seq_one_letter_code
_entity_poly.pdbx_strand_id
1 'polypeptide(L)'
;FVMTVSATTIERQYTMNFTADASVVNSYWMQDSTLTTQVTVRSQGLSALFMRQFNGLELPFSAKNSVRANRTGLFLLPDDVERILVERFGGDYDFSFSAKSDTFYFSTSALVTKSLPINFEVQSIKLPEGYRWISPPTISPTEIEITGPKWAIPTGSIGLDVPQTAWKGRKRENIRLQEFGTRLTQSANKTVITAHSDLWVENRFTTAVEWDGRKHDVVVWLSGPFTMLKVGEWEQYVNVALHAVEEGVGLDVDSKSPLVTVLSYSPKILVHSR
;
A
#
# COMPACT_ATOMS: atom_id res chain seq x y z
N PHE A 1 31.08 -6.87 64.80
CA PHE A 1 29.75 -6.23 64.82
C PHE A 1 28.77 -7.15 64.07
N VAL A 2 28.12 -8.05 64.85
CA VAL A 2 27.01 -8.83 64.27
C VAL A 2 25.81 -7.92 64.28
N MET A 3 25.46 -7.33 63.14
CA MET A 3 24.14 -6.68 62.97
C MET A 3 23.11 -7.80 63.00
N THR A 4 22.42 -7.93 64.14
CA THR A 4 21.17 -8.67 64.18
C THR A 4 20.19 -7.85 63.33
N VAL A 5 20.10 -8.19 62.06
CA VAL A 5 19.04 -7.63 61.19
C VAL A 5 17.76 -8.21 61.75
N SER A 6 17.03 -7.35 62.46
CA SER A 6 15.75 -7.69 63.06
C SER A 6 14.84 -8.32 62.00
N ALA A 7 14.16 -9.42 62.34
CA ALA A 7 13.18 -10.14 61.53
C ALA A 7 11.88 -9.29 61.35
N THR A 8 12.03 -7.98 61.26
CA THR A 8 10.90 -7.09 61.07
C THR A 8 10.39 -7.16 59.64
N THR A 9 9.16 -7.58 59.51
CA THR A 9 8.46 -7.56 58.20
C THR A 9 8.12 -6.12 57.85
N ILE A 10 8.54 -5.65 56.70
CA ILE A 10 8.17 -4.38 56.12
C ILE A 10 7.13 -4.62 55.04
N GLU A 11 6.06 -3.84 55.09
CA GLU A 11 4.99 -3.85 54.10
C GLU A 11 4.86 -2.44 53.50
N ARG A 12 4.83 -2.34 52.16
CA ARG A 12 4.65 -1.08 51.46
C ARG A 12 3.83 -1.28 50.19
N GLN A 13 3.08 -0.25 49.83
CA GLN A 13 2.29 -0.20 48.61
C GLN A 13 3.05 0.54 47.50
N TYR A 14 3.05 -0.02 46.28
CA TYR A 14 3.69 0.54 45.12
C TYR A 14 2.73 0.53 43.96
N THR A 15 2.83 1.56 43.10
CA THR A 15 2.15 1.56 41.80
C THR A 15 3.06 0.95 40.77
N MET A 16 2.58 -0.11 40.08
CA MET A 16 3.32 -0.82 39.07
C MET A 16 2.54 -0.79 37.76
N ASN A 17 3.26 -0.77 36.64
CA ASN A 17 2.72 -0.76 35.27
C ASN A 17 3.05 -2.10 34.60
N PHE A 18 2.02 -2.82 34.18
CA PHE A 18 2.16 -4.02 33.39
C PHE A 18 1.89 -3.70 31.93
N THR A 19 2.91 -3.84 31.06
CA THR A 19 2.84 -3.45 29.66
C THR A 19 2.84 -4.67 28.76
N ALA A 20 1.95 -4.71 27.78
CA ALA A 20 1.89 -5.78 26.81
C ALA A 20 3.18 -5.83 25.96
N ASP A 21 3.80 -6.99 25.87
CA ASP A 21 4.97 -7.19 25.01
C ASP A 21 4.61 -7.27 23.52
N ALA A 22 5.62 -7.35 22.67
CA ALA A 22 5.45 -7.44 21.23
C ALA A 22 4.62 -8.66 20.80
N SER A 23 4.64 -9.77 21.54
CA SER A 23 3.88 -10.99 21.21
C SER A 23 2.37 -10.78 21.34
N VAL A 24 1.96 -9.95 22.30
CA VAL A 24 0.56 -9.56 22.51
C VAL A 24 0.14 -8.50 21.50
N VAL A 25 0.93 -7.43 21.37
CA VAL A 25 0.62 -6.29 20.50
C VAL A 25 0.55 -6.68 19.02
N ASN A 26 1.40 -7.63 18.57
CA ASN A 26 1.38 -8.12 17.20
C ASN A 26 0.18 -9.04 16.89
N SER A 27 -0.49 -9.56 17.90
CA SER A 27 -1.61 -10.50 17.74
C SER A 27 -2.98 -9.85 17.99
N TYR A 28 -2.99 -8.79 18.78
CA TYR A 28 -4.23 -8.15 19.23
C TYR A 28 -4.10 -6.62 19.22
N TRP A 29 -5.14 -5.98 18.72
CA TRP A 29 -5.33 -4.56 18.99
C TRP A 29 -5.81 -4.38 20.42
N MET A 30 -5.24 -3.45 21.15
CA MET A 30 -5.59 -3.13 22.53
C MET A 30 -5.95 -1.65 22.66
N GLN A 31 -7.00 -1.37 23.40
CA GLN A 31 -7.36 0.02 23.72
C GLN A 31 -6.29 0.66 24.61
N ASP A 32 -5.91 -0.10 25.65
CA ASP A 32 -4.84 0.25 26.60
C ASP A 32 -3.87 -0.92 26.65
N SER A 33 -2.61 -0.68 26.29
CA SER A 33 -1.55 -1.70 26.32
C SER A 33 -0.86 -1.80 27.69
N THR A 34 -1.21 -0.91 28.59
CA THR A 34 -0.63 -0.82 29.95
C THR A 34 -1.72 -0.92 31.00
N LEU A 35 -1.50 -1.76 31.98
CA LEU A 35 -2.31 -1.87 33.19
C LEU A 35 -1.53 -1.28 34.37
N THR A 36 -2.10 -0.26 34.99
CA THR A 36 -1.55 0.30 36.23
C THR A 36 -2.30 -0.26 37.43
N THR A 37 -1.59 -0.85 38.38
CA THR A 37 -2.20 -1.40 39.59
C THR A 37 -1.37 -1.09 40.83
N GLN A 38 -2.01 -1.15 42.00
CA GLN A 38 -1.33 -1.07 43.27
C GLN A 38 -1.02 -2.45 43.79
N VAL A 39 0.25 -2.68 44.10
CA VAL A 39 0.77 -3.94 44.64
C VAL A 39 1.34 -3.68 46.00
N THR A 40 0.89 -4.42 47.00
CA THR A 40 1.48 -4.44 48.33
C THR A 40 2.61 -5.45 48.33
N VAL A 41 3.80 -4.99 48.66
CA VAL A 41 5.01 -5.80 48.74
C VAL A 41 5.39 -5.97 50.18
N ARG A 42 5.56 -7.20 50.63
CA ARG A 42 6.09 -7.58 51.94
C ARG A 42 7.46 -8.19 51.78
N SER A 43 8.36 -7.85 52.68
CA SER A 43 9.69 -8.43 52.72
C SER A 43 10.28 -8.40 54.10
N GLN A 44 11.26 -9.25 54.37
CA GLN A 44 11.97 -9.31 55.67
C GLN A 44 13.48 -9.18 55.47
N GLY A 45 14.15 -8.75 56.50
CA GLY A 45 15.60 -8.70 56.52
C GLY A 45 16.23 -7.75 55.51
N LEU A 46 17.29 -8.16 54.83
CA LEU A 46 18.03 -7.31 53.87
C LEU A 46 17.25 -6.97 52.64
N SER A 47 16.37 -7.85 52.20
CA SER A 47 15.53 -7.62 50.99
C SER A 47 14.61 -6.38 51.15
N ALA A 48 14.21 -6.08 52.39
CA ALA A 48 13.40 -4.89 52.69
C ALA A 48 14.10 -3.57 52.32
N LEU A 49 15.43 -3.53 52.28
CA LEU A 49 16.21 -2.34 51.88
C LEU A 49 16.08 -2.03 50.40
N PHE A 50 15.81 -3.04 49.59
CA PHE A 50 15.72 -2.91 48.14
C PHE A 50 14.29 -2.69 47.63
N MET A 51 13.30 -2.55 48.51
CA MET A 51 11.90 -2.36 48.11
C MET A 51 11.65 -1.09 47.29
N ARG A 52 12.55 -0.08 47.35
CA ARG A 52 12.43 1.12 46.53
C ARG A 52 12.45 0.87 45.04
N GLN A 53 13.02 -0.25 44.59
CA GLN A 53 13.05 -0.66 43.18
C GLN A 53 11.66 -0.91 42.56
N PHE A 54 10.63 -1.10 43.37
CA PHE A 54 9.26 -1.33 42.92
C PHE A 54 8.50 -0.06 42.57
N ASN A 55 9.07 1.13 42.88
CA ASN A 55 8.39 2.37 42.59
C ASN A 55 8.43 2.72 41.09
N GLY A 56 7.28 2.83 40.47
CA GLY A 56 7.15 3.13 39.03
C GLY A 56 7.66 2.02 38.12
N LEU A 57 7.71 0.78 38.60
CA LEU A 57 8.21 -0.36 37.88
C LEU A 57 7.34 -0.66 36.66
N GLU A 58 7.98 -0.85 35.51
CA GLU A 58 7.37 -1.35 34.28
C GLU A 58 7.70 -2.82 34.06
N LEU A 59 6.68 -3.65 33.90
CA LEU A 59 6.79 -5.09 33.73
C LEU A 59 6.12 -5.53 32.44
N PRO A 60 6.86 -6.13 31.48
CA PRO A 60 6.26 -6.71 30.30
C PRO A 60 5.51 -8.00 30.62
N PHE A 61 4.33 -8.19 30.05
CA PHE A 61 3.62 -9.46 30.05
C PHE A 61 3.48 -10.03 28.63
N SER A 62 3.60 -11.33 28.54
CA SER A 62 3.65 -12.07 27.28
C SER A 62 2.38 -12.87 27.03
N ALA A 63 2.00 -13.02 25.76
CA ALA A 63 0.86 -13.86 25.36
C ALA A 63 1.05 -15.35 25.73
N LYS A 64 2.30 -15.81 25.81
CA LYS A 64 2.60 -17.22 26.05
C LYS A 64 2.47 -17.65 27.51
N ASN A 65 2.84 -16.76 28.44
CA ASN A 65 3.08 -17.15 29.82
C ASN A 65 2.06 -16.58 30.84
N SER A 66 1.29 -15.56 30.44
CA SER A 66 0.54 -14.80 31.43
C SER A 66 -0.87 -14.42 30.99
N VAL A 67 -1.12 -14.30 29.69
CA VAL A 67 -2.37 -13.77 29.16
C VAL A 67 -3.35 -14.91 28.85
N ARG A 68 -4.55 -14.79 29.38
CA ARG A 68 -5.68 -15.68 29.06
C ARG A 68 -6.66 -14.94 28.16
N ALA A 69 -7.29 -15.68 27.26
CA ALA A 69 -8.27 -15.15 26.33
C ALA A 69 -9.67 -15.68 26.64
N ASN A 70 -10.66 -14.81 26.54
CA ASN A 70 -12.06 -15.18 26.51
C ASN A 70 -12.77 -14.49 25.33
N ARG A 71 -14.10 -14.60 25.25
CA ARG A 71 -14.90 -13.99 24.17
C ARG A 71 -14.88 -12.45 24.17
N THR A 72 -14.55 -11.84 25.30
CA THR A 72 -14.59 -10.38 25.52
C THR A 72 -13.22 -9.71 25.49
N GLY A 73 -12.13 -10.47 25.53
CA GLY A 73 -10.78 -9.91 25.47
C GLY A 73 -9.72 -10.79 26.13
N LEU A 74 -8.60 -10.14 26.43
CA LEU A 74 -7.50 -10.73 27.16
C LEU A 74 -7.61 -10.36 28.63
N PHE A 75 -7.12 -11.23 29.51
CA PHE A 75 -7.08 -10.95 30.94
C PHE A 75 -5.89 -11.63 31.63
N LEU A 76 -5.50 -11.05 32.76
CA LEU A 76 -4.55 -11.60 33.71
C LEU A 76 -5.27 -11.88 35.02
N LEU A 77 -4.98 -13.03 35.64
CA LEU A 77 -5.37 -13.28 37.02
C LEU A 77 -4.32 -12.72 37.98
N PRO A 78 -4.65 -12.41 39.24
CA PRO A 78 -3.69 -12.02 40.26
C PRO A 78 -2.50 -12.98 40.37
N ASP A 79 -2.76 -14.28 40.31
CA ASP A 79 -1.72 -15.32 40.35
C ASP A 79 -0.76 -15.26 39.15
N ASP A 80 -1.24 -14.87 37.96
CA ASP A 80 -0.40 -14.68 36.77
C ASP A 80 0.51 -13.47 36.95
N VAL A 81 0.00 -12.40 37.57
CA VAL A 81 0.77 -11.18 37.89
C VAL A 81 1.79 -11.46 38.98
N GLU A 82 1.40 -12.18 40.03
CA GLU A 82 2.30 -12.61 41.10
C GLU A 82 3.45 -13.45 40.54
N ARG A 83 3.15 -14.41 39.66
CA ARG A 83 4.17 -15.24 39.00
C ARG A 83 5.17 -14.38 38.20
N ILE A 84 4.73 -13.36 37.45
CA ILE A 84 5.61 -12.42 36.73
C ILE A 84 6.55 -11.72 37.69
N LEU A 85 6.05 -11.30 38.86
CA LEU A 85 6.82 -10.61 39.88
C LEU A 85 7.83 -11.56 40.54
N VAL A 86 7.41 -12.76 40.91
CA VAL A 86 8.27 -13.79 41.52
C VAL A 86 9.37 -14.23 40.55
N GLU A 87 9.04 -14.47 39.29
CA GLU A 87 10.03 -14.79 38.26
C GLU A 87 11.11 -13.73 38.10
N ARG A 88 10.75 -12.47 38.26
CA ARG A 88 11.68 -11.35 38.09
C ARG A 88 12.49 -11.01 39.33
N PHE A 89 11.89 -11.10 40.51
CA PHE A 89 12.48 -10.59 41.76
C PHE A 89 12.86 -11.70 42.77
N GLY A 90 12.45 -12.90 42.49
CA GLY A 90 12.67 -14.04 43.39
C GLY A 90 11.63 -14.15 44.51
N GLY A 91 11.78 -15.19 45.33
CA GLY A 91 10.85 -15.55 46.42
C GLY A 91 11.07 -14.79 47.75
N ASP A 92 11.94 -13.77 47.78
CA ASP A 92 12.23 -12.98 48.99
C ASP A 92 11.16 -11.93 49.28
N TYR A 93 10.18 -11.81 48.38
CA TYR A 93 9.09 -10.83 48.46
C TYR A 93 7.75 -11.53 48.32
N ASP A 94 6.81 -11.15 49.19
CA ASP A 94 5.42 -11.53 49.06
C ASP A 94 4.64 -10.41 48.41
N PHE A 95 3.89 -10.72 47.38
CA PHE A 95 3.10 -9.78 46.61
C PHE A 95 1.61 -9.97 46.89
N SER A 96 0.90 -8.90 47.18
CA SER A 96 -0.56 -8.93 47.29
C SER A 96 -1.19 -7.74 46.59
N PHE A 97 -2.38 -7.93 46.03
CA PHE A 97 -3.08 -6.94 45.26
C PHE A 97 -4.24 -6.37 46.02
N SER A 98 -4.37 -5.02 46.05
CA SER A 98 -5.48 -4.33 46.70
C SER A 98 -6.72 -4.24 45.80
N ALA A 99 -6.69 -4.81 44.62
CA ALA A 99 -7.79 -4.73 43.66
C ALA A 99 -9.02 -5.50 44.18
N LYS A 100 -10.17 -4.88 44.16
CA LYS A 100 -11.47 -5.52 44.43
C LYS A 100 -11.93 -6.47 43.32
N SER A 101 -11.19 -6.54 42.22
CA SER A 101 -11.52 -7.45 41.09
C SER A 101 -10.46 -8.53 40.99
N ASP A 102 -10.92 -9.75 40.90
CA ASP A 102 -10.09 -10.96 40.77
C ASP A 102 -9.45 -11.10 39.38
N THR A 103 -9.60 -10.09 38.51
CA THR A 103 -9.19 -10.20 37.11
C THR A 103 -8.88 -8.85 36.50
N PHE A 104 -7.74 -8.74 35.81
CA PHE A 104 -7.33 -7.56 35.05
C PHE A 104 -7.70 -7.73 33.59
N TYR A 105 -8.69 -6.98 33.12
CA TYR A 105 -9.19 -7.08 31.75
C TYR A 105 -8.55 -6.06 30.82
N PHE A 106 -8.20 -6.53 29.62
CA PHE A 106 -7.80 -5.70 28.50
C PHE A 106 -8.85 -5.80 27.40
N SER A 107 -9.42 -4.67 27.03
CA SER A 107 -10.31 -4.60 25.87
C SER A 107 -9.48 -4.80 24.60
N THR A 108 -9.69 -5.91 23.93
CA THR A 108 -8.89 -6.32 22.77
C THR A 108 -9.76 -6.72 21.58
N SER A 109 -9.16 -6.67 20.40
CA SER A 109 -9.73 -7.25 19.19
C SER A 109 -8.64 -7.98 18.43
N ALA A 110 -8.94 -9.17 17.92
CA ALA A 110 -8.01 -9.87 17.04
C ALA A 110 -7.66 -9.01 15.83
N LEU A 111 -6.37 -8.96 15.52
CA LEU A 111 -5.91 -8.33 14.29
C LEU A 111 -6.21 -9.24 13.11
N VAL A 112 -6.78 -8.67 12.07
CA VAL A 112 -7.01 -9.32 10.79
C VAL A 112 -6.37 -8.50 9.68
N THR A 113 -5.87 -9.17 8.67
CA THR A 113 -5.35 -8.53 7.46
C THR A 113 -6.34 -8.73 6.33
N LYS A 114 -6.65 -7.67 5.60
CA LYS A 114 -7.52 -7.70 4.43
C LYS A 114 -6.89 -6.93 3.29
N SER A 115 -6.88 -7.53 2.09
CA SER A 115 -6.54 -6.84 0.85
C SER A 115 -7.73 -5.98 0.40
N LEU A 116 -7.47 -4.71 0.10
CA LEU A 116 -8.44 -3.78 -0.44
C LEU A 116 -7.96 -3.26 -1.80
N PRO A 117 -8.81 -3.33 -2.84
CA PRO A 117 -8.49 -2.79 -4.14
C PRO A 117 -8.46 -1.26 -4.10
N ILE A 118 -7.57 -0.69 -4.88
CA ILE A 118 -7.50 0.74 -5.11
C ILE A 118 -8.45 1.06 -6.27
N ASN A 119 -9.45 1.88 -6.03
CA ASN A 119 -10.36 2.34 -7.08
C ASN A 119 -9.72 3.49 -7.85
N PHE A 120 -9.40 3.21 -9.12
CA PHE A 120 -8.80 4.18 -10.02
C PHE A 120 -9.65 4.31 -11.28
N GLU A 121 -10.18 5.51 -11.50
CA GLU A 121 -10.97 5.83 -12.69
C GLU A 121 -10.09 6.61 -13.68
N VAL A 122 -9.81 6.02 -14.84
CA VAL A 122 -9.02 6.65 -15.91
C VAL A 122 -9.59 8.01 -16.32
N GLN A 123 -10.92 8.16 -16.27
CA GLN A 123 -11.62 9.39 -16.60
C GLN A 123 -11.32 10.55 -15.64
N SER A 124 -10.81 10.27 -14.44
CA SER A 124 -10.40 11.30 -13.49
C SER A 124 -9.15 12.07 -13.94
N ILE A 125 -8.40 11.51 -14.91
CA ILE A 125 -7.20 12.16 -15.47
C ILE A 125 -7.57 13.05 -16.65
N LYS A 126 -7.25 14.33 -16.54
CA LYS A 126 -7.48 15.31 -17.63
C LYS A 126 -6.34 15.25 -18.66
N LEU A 127 -6.70 15.06 -19.90
CA LEU A 127 -5.81 15.28 -21.05
C LEU A 127 -5.98 16.70 -21.58
N PRO A 128 -4.91 17.33 -22.09
CA PRO A 128 -5.02 18.56 -22.86
C PRO A 128 -5.80 18.33 -24.15
N GLU A 129 -6.32 19.39 -24.72
CA GLU A 129 -6.99 19.33 -26.02
C GLU A 129 -6.07 18.74 -27.10
N GLY A 130 -6.63 17.86 -27.93
CA GLY A 130 -5.92 17.15 -28.98
C GLY A 130 -5.06 15.97 -28.51
N TYR A 131 -4.87 15.76 -27.19
CA TYR A 131 -4.11 14.61 -26.69
C TYR A 131 -4.99 13.37 -26.53
N ARG A 132 -4.39 12.21 -26.80
CA ARG A 132 -5.01 10.90 -26.58
C ARG A 132 -4.01 9.95 -25.88
N TRP A 133 -4.53 8.91 -25.27
CA TRP A 133 -3.68 7.89 -24.65
C TRP A 133 -2.99 7.03 -25.72
N ILE A 134 -1.67 6.92 -25.62
CA ILE A 134 -0.87 5.91 -26.33
C ILE A 134 -1.02 4.55 -25.62
N SER A 135 -0.95 4.59 -24.29
CA SER A 135 -1.29 3.48 -23.43
C SER A 135 -2.20 3.96 -22.30
N PRO A 136 -3.26 3.19 -21.98
CA PRO A 136 -4.14 3.58 -20.86
C PRO A 136 -3.33 3.72 -19.59
N PRO A 137 -3.73 4.65 -18.69
CA PRO A 137 -3.11 4.79 -17.37
C PRO A 137 -3.23 3.51 -16.56
N THR A 138 -2.16 3.18 -15.88
CA THR A 138 -2.07 2.04 -14.96
C THR A 138 -1.63 2.49 -13.59
N ILE A 139 -2.01 1.76 -12.55
CA ILE A 139 -1.57 2.00 -11.17
C ILE A 139 -0.79 0.81 -10.63
N SER A 140 0.14 1.08 -9.73
CA SER A 140 0.90 0.05 -9.02
C SER A 140 1.31 0.53 -7.62
N PRO A 141 0.96 -0.21 -6.54
CA PRO A 141 0.13 -1.42 -6.52
C PRO A 141 -1.35 -1.15 -6.86
N THR A 142 -2.09 -2.18 -7.26
CA THR A 142 -3.54 -2.15 -7.50
C THR A 142 -4.37 -2.46 -6.26
N GLU A 143 -3.73 -3.05 -5.26
CA GLU A 143 -4.31 -3.41 -3.97
C GLU A 143 -3.35 -3.09 -2.86
N ILE A 144 -3.86 -2.85 -1.65
CA ILE A 144 -3.05 -2.76 -0.44
C ILE A 144 -3.63 -3.64 0.66
N GLU A 145 -2.75 -4.17 1.50
CA GLU A 145 -3.12 -4.89 2.69
C GLU A 145 -3.30 -3.91 3.86
N ILE A 146 -4.42 -4.05 4.56
CA ILE A 146 -4.73 -3.31 5.78
C ILE A 146 -4.86 -4.30 6.92
N THR A 147 -4.07 -4.10 7.97
CA THR A 147 -4.08 -4.89 9.18
C THR A 147 -4.62 -4.07 10.33
N GLY A 148 -5.55 -4.64 11.07
CA GLY A 148 -6.12 -4.00 12.25
C GLY A 148 -7.30 -4.77 12.82
N PRO A 149 -8.02 -4.21 13.81
CA PRO A 149 -9.22 -4.82 14.35
C PRO A 149 -10.31 -4.91 13.29
N LYS A 150 -10.98 -6.06 13.17
CA LYS A 150 -11.96 -6.36 12.12
C LYS A 150 -13.01 -5.26 11.92
N TRP A 151 -13.47 -4.66 13.01
CA TRP A 151 -14.50 -3.61 12.98
C TRP A 151 -14.00 -2.26 12.44
N ALA A 152 -12.68 -2.02 12.45
CA ALA A 152 -12.07 -0.77 11.97
C ALA A 152 -11.65 -0.83 10.50
N ILE A 153 -11.50 -2.04 9.94
CA ILE A 153 -11.09 -2.19 8.53
C ILE A 153 -12.24 -1.73 7.62
N PRO A 154 -11.99 -0.79 6.71
CA PRO A 154 -13.01 -0.31 5.80
C PRO A 154 -13.53 -1.43 4.89
N THR A 155 -14.76 -1.26 4.44
CA THR A 155 -15.39 -2.13 3.44
C THR A 155 -15.38 -1.44 2.09
N GLY A 156 -15.08 -2.18 1.02
CA GLY A 156 -15.06 -1.66 -0.35
C GLY A 156 -13.65 -1.42 -0.87
N SER A 157 -13.47 -0.32 -1.61
CA SER A 157 -12.21 0.06 -2.26
C SER A 157 -11.67 1.37 -1.68
N ILE A 158 -10.39 1.62 -1.93
CA ILE A 158 -9.70 2.85 -1.53
C ILE A 158 -9.75 3.81 -2.71
N GLY A 159 -10.33 4.98 -2.51
CA GLY A 159 -10.34 6.03 -3.52
C GLY A 159 -8.98 6.68 -3.70
N LEU A 160 -8.67 7.12 -4.93
CA LEU A 160 -7.51 7.93 -5.25
C LEU A 160 -7.92 9.38 -5.48
N ASP A 161 -7.23 10.29 -4.82
CA ASP A 161 -7.30 11.72 -5.13
C ASP A 161 -6.25 12.06 -6.20
N VAL A 162 -6.66 11.97 -7.47
CA VAL A 162 -5.78 12.20 -8.60
C VAL A 162 -5.65 13.71 -8.85
N PRO A 163 -4.42 14.26 -8.86
CA PRO A 163 -4.22 15.68 -9.16
C PRO A 163 -4.81 16.07 -10.52
N GLN A 164 -5.55 17.17 -10.54
CA GLN A 164 -6.22 17.71 -11.74
C GLN A 164 -5.24 18.39 -12.72
N THR A 165 -3.97 18.02 -12.69
CA THR A 165 -2.95 18.54 -13.61
C THR A 165 -3.07 17.87 -14.98
N ALA A 166 -2.80 18.63 -16.06
CA ALA A 166 -2.81 18.09 -17.40
C ALA A 166 -1.68 17.05 -17.61
N TRP A 167 -2.02 15.89 -18.17
CA TRP A 167 -1.07 14.81 -18.43
C TRP A 167 -0.59 14.84 -19.88
N LYS A 168 0.68 15.24 -20.08
CA LYS A 168 1.35 15.31 -21.38
C LYS A 168 2.51 14.33 -21.45
N GLY A 169 2.63 13.60 -22.54
CA GLY A 169 3.72 12.68 -22.80
C GLY A 169 3.74 11.47 -21.85
N ARG A 170 4.91 10.91 -21.64
CA ARG A 170 5.12 9.83 -20.68
C ARG A 170 5.28 10.43 -19.29
N LYS A 171 4.39 10.06 -18.40
CA LYS A 171 4.37 10.57 -17.01
C LYS A 171 4.24 9.42 -16.01
N ARG A 172 4.95 9.57 -14.89
CA ARG A 172 4.86 8.70 -13.73
C ARG A 172 4.71 9.57 -12.50
N GLU A 173 3.66 9.36 -11.73
CA GLU A 173 3.32 10.20 -10.58
C GLU A 173 2.99 9.35 -9.35
N ASN A 174 3.55 9.74 -8.19
CA ASN A 174 3.25 9.11 -6.91
C ASN A 174 2.01 9.80 -6.32
N ILE A 175 0.96 9.03 -6.07
CA ILE A 175 -0.27 9.50 -5.43
C ILE A 175 -0.29 8.94 -4.02
N ARG A 176 -0.53 9.82 -3.05
CA ARG A 176 -0.73 9.39 -1.66
C ARG A 176 -2.08 8.71 -1.54
N LEU A 177 -2.09 7.58 -0.82
CA LEU A 177 -3.30 6.91 -0.39
C LEU A 177 -3.82 7.55 0.88
N GLN A 178 -5.13 7.42 1.10
CA GLN A 178 -5.75 7.85 2.35
C GLN A 178 -5.08 7.14 3.53
N GLU A 179 -4.71 7.88 4.55
CA GLU A 179 -4.20 7.33 5.80
C GLU A 179 -5.38 6.89 6.69
N PHE A 180 -5.30 5.66 7.14
CA PHE A 180 -6.27 5.10 8.06
C PHE A 180 -5.73 5.27 9.48
N GLY A 181 -6.21 6.13 10.28
CA GLY A 181 -5.79 6.45 11.65
C GLY A 181 -4.92 5.40 12.40
N THR A 182 -4.47 5.71 13.58
CA THR A 182 -3.48 4.94 14.35
C THR A 182 -3.85 3.48 14.68
N ARG A 183 -5.10 3.08 14.43
CA ARG A 183 -5.62 1.72 14.71
C ARG A 183 -5.37 0.73 13.57
N LEU A 184 -4.97 1.22 12.41
CA LEU A 184 -4.76 0.42 11.21
C LEU A 184 -3.34 0.61 10.69
N THR A 185 -2.76 -0.49 10.25
CA THR A 185 -1.47 -0.49 9.53
C THR A 185 -1.73 -0.84 8.08
N GLN A 186 -1.14 -0.09 7.16
CA GLN A 186 -1.27 -0.31 5.72
C GLN A 186 0.08 -0.68 5.11
N SER A 187 0.06 -1.60 4.14
CA SER A 187 1.29 -2.09 3.48
C SER A 187 1.95 -1.06 2.59
N ALA A 188 1.18 -0.07 2.09
CA ALA A 188 1.70 1.04 1.31
C ALA A 188 0.90 2.33 1.59
N ASN A 189 1.58 3.46 1.61
CA ASN A 189 0.97 4.78 1.79
C ASN A 189 0.86 5.58 0.48
N LYS A 190 1.29 4.99 -0.63
CA LYS A 190 1.25 5.59 -1.97
C LYS A 190 1.07 4.52 -3.04
N THR A 191 0.47 4.91 -4.16
CA THR A 191 0.49 4.18 -5.43
C THR A 191 1.11 5.04 -6.51
N VAL A 192 1.56 4.41 -7.59
CA VAL A 192 2.19 5.08 -8.73
C VAL A 192 1.25 4.97 -9.91
N ILE A 193 0.84 6.10 -10.47
CA ILE A 193 0.17 6.15 -11.77
C ILE A 193 1.24 6.26 -12.86
N THR A 194 1.15 5.41 -13.87
CA THR A 194 1.99 5.47 -15.07
C THR A 194 1.07 5.62 -16.28
N ALA A 195 1.32 6.61 -17.12
CA ALA A 195 0.53 6.88 -18.29
C ALA A 195 1.40 7.42 -19.43
N HIS A 196 0.92 7.23 -20.66
CA HIS A 196 1.55 7.79 -21.85
C HIS A 196 0.48 8.38 -22.77
N SER A 197 0.53 9.68 -22.98
CA SER A 197 -0.34 10.40 -23.93
C SER A 197 0.50 11.10 -24.98
N ASP A 198 -0.09 11.38 -26.13
CA ASP A 198 0.54 12.18 -27.17
C ASP A 198 -0.48 13.08 -27.88
N LEU A 199 0.03 14.11 -28.52
CA LEU A 199 -0.78 14.97 -29.39
C LEU A 199 -1.21 14.14 -30.62
N TRP A 200 -2.51 14.11 -30.90
CA TRP A 200 -3.03 13.45 -32.07
C TRP A 200 -3.06 14.41 -33.24
N VAL A 201 -2.40 14.03 -34.34
CA VAL A 201 -2.24 14.88 -35.52
C VAL A 201 -2.71 14.17 -36.78
N GLU A 202 -3.07 14.98 -37.77
CA GLU A 202 -3.32 14.55 -39.12
C GLU A 202 -2.26 15.17 -40.02
N ASN A 203 -1.51 14.34 -40.71
CA ASN A 203 -0.43 14.79 -41.58
C ASN A 203 -0.47 14.09 -42.95
N ARG A 204 0.03 14.84 -43.93
CA ARG A 204 0.22 14.39 -45.31
C ARG A 204 1.68 14.00 -45.50
N PHE A 205 1.90 12.81 -46.02
CA PHE A 205 3.23 12.31 -46.31
C PHE A 205 3.29 11.86 -47.77
N THR A 206 4.52 11.85 -48.33
CA THR A 206 4.76 11.32 -49.67
C THR A 206 5.82 10.24 -49.59
N THR A 207 5.53 9.08 -50.19
CA THR A 207 6.47 7.98 -50.36
C THR A 207 6.56 7.62 -51.83
N ALA A 208 7.64 6.97 -52.22
CA ALA A 208 7.80 6.52 -53.61
C ALA A 208 7.66 4.98 -53.68
N VAL A 209 6.85 4.54 -54.60
CA VAL A 209 6.66 3.12 -54.92
C VAL A 209 7.30 2.86 -56.28
N GLU A 210 8.12 1.82 -56.38
CA GLU A 210 8.74 1.40 -57.62
C GLU A 210 7.80 0.44 -58.38
N TRP A 211 7.43 0.83 -59.59
CA TRP A 211 6.65 0.02 -60.49
C TRP A 211 7.08 0.28 -61.93
N ASP A 212 7.20 -0.79 -62.74
CA ASP A 212 7.65 -0.74 -64.13
C ASP A 212 9.00 0.00 -64.33
N GLY A 213 9.93 -0.23 -63.37
CA GLY A 213 11.28 0.42 -63.36
C GLY A 213 11.26 1.91 -63.08
N ARG A 214 10.13 2.49 -62.69
CA ARG A 214 9.97 3.90 -62.38
C ARG A 214 9.49 4.10 -60.94
N LYS A 215 9.88 5.22 -60.35
CA LYS A 215 9.36 5.65 -59.05
C LYS A 215 8.10 6.49 -59.24
N HIS A 216 7.05 6.11 -58.51
CA HIS A 216 5.78 6.81 -58.49
C HIS A 216 5.53 7.36 -57.09
N ASP A 217 5.23 8.65 -57.02
CA ASP A 217 4.92 9.28 -55.73
C ASP A 217 3.51 8.89 -55.28
N VAL A 218 3.43 8.42 -54.05
CA VAL A 218 2.17 8.11 -53.39
C VAL A 218 2.01 9.04 -52.19
N VAL A 219 0.94 9.79 -52.19
CA VAL A 219 0.58 10.68 -51.13
C VAL A 219 -0.35 9.95 -50.16
N VAL A 220 0.02 9.90 -48.89
CA VAL A 220 -0.74 9.23 -47.85
C VAL A 220 -1.13 10.25 -46.77
N TRP A 221 -2.39 10.25 -46.38
CA TRP A 221 -2.92 11.05 -45.27
C TRP A 221 -3.12 10.13 -44.08
N LEU A 222 -2.43 10.46 -42.96
CA LEU A 222 -2.41 9.65 -41.75
C LEU A 222 -2.90 10.46 -40.56
N SER A 223 -3.62 9.78 -39.66
CA SER A 223 -4.00 10.29 -38.36
C SER A 223 -3.37 9.42 -37.28
N GLY A 224 -2.74 10.02 -36.28
CA GLY A 224 -2.10 9.27 -35.21
C GLY A 224 -1.28 10.14 -34.26
N PRO A 225 -0.51 9.49 -33.32
CA PRO A 225 0.36 10.20 -32.38
C PRO A 225 1.45 11.01 -33.11
N PHE A 226 1.69 12.23 -32.67
CA PHE A 226 2.70 13.11 -33.25
C PHE A 226 4.10 12.48 -33.26
N THR A 227 4.46 11.76 -32.18
CA THR A 227 5.78 11.10 -32.09
C THR A 227 5.95 9.98 -33.11
N MET A 228 4.86 9.34 -33.55
CA MET A 228 4.88 8.27 -34.58
C MET A 228 4.80 8.84 -36.02
N LEU A 229 4.17 9.99 -36.19
CA LEU A 229 3.98 10.64 -37.49
C LEU A 229 5.02 11.71 -37.78
N LYS A 230 6.24 11.59 -37.25
CA LYS A 230 7.37 12.45 -37.61
C LYS A 230 7.89 12.11 -39.00
N VAL A 231 8.45 13.14 -39.65
CA VAL A 231 9.13 12.98 -40.92
C VAL A 231 10.28 11.97 -40.81
N GLY A 232 10.30 10.96 -41.66
CA GLY A 232 11.30 9.89 -41.69
C GLY A 232 11.01 8.70 -40.72
N GLU A 233 9.98 8.78 -39.88
CA GLU A 233 9.63 7.68 -38.98
C GLU A 233 8.28 7.02 -39.27
N TRP A 234 7.37 7.72 -40.00
CA TRP A 234 6.01 7.28 -40.22
C TRP A 234 5.92 6.03 -41.13
N GLU A 235 6.89 5.80 -42.03
CA GLU A 235 6.93 4.70 -43.01
C GLU A 235 6.95 3.31 -42.34
N GLN A 236 7.52 3.22 -41.14
CA GLN A 236 7.52 1.96 -40.37
C GLN A 236 6.13 1.54 -39.90
N TYR A 237 5.18 2.48 -39.83
CA TYR A 237 3.81 2.25 -39.36
C TYR A 237 2.79 2.04 -40.49
N VAL A 238 3.23 2.10 -41.74
CA VAL A 238 2.37 1.96 -42.90
C VAL A 238 2.91 0.86 -43.83
N ASN A 239 2.02 0.12 -44.44
CA ASN A 239 2.32 -0.83 -45.48
C ASN A 239 1.71 -0.32 -46.80
N VAL A 240 2.49 -0.31 -47.85
CA VAL A 240 2.03 0.01 -49.20
C VAL A 240 2.19 -1.26 -50.04
N ALA A 241 1.09 -1.79 -50.50
CA ALA A 241 1.06 -3.00 -51.31
C ALA A 241 0.57 -2.70 -52.72
N LEU A 242 1.11 -3.42 -53.71
CA LEU A 242 0.71 -3.37 -55.09
C LEU A 242 -0.06 -4.63 -55.47
N HIS A 243 -1.18 -4.47 -56.16
CA HIS A 243 -1.94 -5.61 -56.67
C HIS A 243 -2.36 -5.36 -58.13
N ALA A 244 -2.49 -6.45 -58.90
CA ALA A 244 -2.85 -6.35 -60.31
C ALA A 244 -4.32 -5.93 -60.47
N VAL A 245 -4.57 -4.99 -61.40
CA VAL A 245 -5.90 -4.55 -61.82
C VAL A 245 -5.95 -4.50 -63.37
N GLU A 246 -7.14 -4.45 -63.97
CA GLU A 246 -7.32 -4.54 -65.42
C GLU A 246 -6.57 -3.46 -66.21
N GLU A 247 -6.43 -2.26 -65.68
CA GLU A 247 -5.84 -1.10 -66.38
C GLU A 247 -4.49 -0.64 -65.80
N GLY A 248 -3.81 -1.48 -64.98
CA GLY A 248 -2.54 -1.10 -64.36
C GLY A 248 -2.25 -1.85 -63.07
N VAL A 249 -1.78 -1.14 -62.05
CA VAL A 249 -1.54 -1.70 -60.73
C VAL A 249 -2.27 -0.86 -59.67
N GLY A 250 -3.11 -1.52 -58.88
CA GLY A 250 -3.77 -0.93 -57.73
C GLY A 250 -2.82 -0.82 -56.56
N LEU A 251 -3.03 0.20 -55.76
CA LEU A 251 -2.33 0.45 -54.53
C LEU A 251 -3.27 0.20 -53.33
N ASP A 252 -2.78 -0.53 -52.36
CA ASP A 252 -3.39 -0.62 -51.02
C ASP A 252 -2.44 -0.04 -49.98
N VAL A 253 -2.97 0.77 -49.12
CA VAL A 253 -2.21 1.38 -48.04
C VAL A 253 -2.88 1.09 -46.71
N ASP A 254 -2.22 0.29 -45.87
CA ASP A 254 -2.74 -0.18 -44.61
C ASP A 254 -1.85 0.26 -43.44
N SER A 255 -2.45 0.41 -42.29
CA SER A 255 -1.70 0.69 -41.04
C SER A 255 -1.16 -0.61 -40.44
N LYS A 256 0.12 -0.58 -40.02
CA LYS A 256 0.79 -1.63 -39.24
C LYS A 256 0.58 -1.44 -37.71
N SER A 257 0.02 -0.32 -37.30
CA SER A 257 -0.15 0.03 -35.90
C SER A 257 -1.61 0.39 -35.60
N PRO A 258 -2.20 -0.11 -34.51
CA PRO A 258 -3.55 0.28 -34.10
C PRO A 258 -3.70 1.75 -33.72
N LEU A 259 -2.56 2.45 -33.51
CA LEU A 259 -2.53 3.88 -33.15
C LEU A 259 -2.46 4.79 -34.38
N VAL A 260 -2.19 4.27 -35.56
CA VAL A 260 -2.10 5.04 -36.81
C VAL A 260 -3.26 4.66 -37.71
N THR A 261 -3.97 5.61 -38.24
CA THR A 261 -5.08 5.41 -39.16
C THR A 261 -4.75 6.01 -40.53
N VAL A 262 -4.91 5.22 -41.60
CA VAL A 262 -4.85 5.73 -42.96
C VAL A 262 -6.20 6.39 -43.28
N LEU A 263 -6.19 7.72 -43.46
CA LEU A 263 -7.39 8.46 -43.79
C LEU A 263 -7.71 8.41 -45.29
N SER A 264 -6.68 8.55 -46.11
CA SER A 264 -6.77 8.45 -47.59
C SER A 264 -5.38 8.34 -48.19
N TYR A 265 -5.34 7.93 -49.45
CA TYR A 265 -4.11 7.90 -50.25
C TYR A 265 -4.40 8.13 -51.73
N SER A 266 -3.39 8.59 -52.47
CA SER A 266 -3.49 8.87 -53.94
C SER A 266 -2.11 8.76 -54.58
N PRO A 267 -2.01 8.22 -55.82
CA PRO A 267 -3.10 7.66 -56.60
C PRO A 267 -3.59 6.29 -56.08
N LYS A 268 -4.76 5.85 -56.47
CA LYS A 268 -5.28 4.50 -56.16
C LYS A 268 -4.85 3.47 -57.16
N ILE A 269 -4.56 3.89 -58.40
CA ILE A 269 -4.13 3.04 -59.49
C ILE A 269 -2.96 3.73 -60.21
N LEU A 270 -1.92 2.96 -60.52
CA LEU A 270 -0.82 3.38 -61.38
C LEU A 270 -1.12 2.82 -62.79
N VAL A 271 -1.13 3.69 -63.78
CA VAL A 271 -1.34 3.32 -65.19
C VAL A 271 -0.07 3.51 -65.98
N HIS A 272 0.17 2.65 -66.98
CA HIS A 272 1.30 2.83 -67.89
C HIS A 272 1.17 4.18 -68.61
N SER A 273 2.16 5.06 -68.40
CA SER A 273 2.26 6.25 -69.25
C SER A 273 2.66 5.81 -70.67
N ARG A 274 1.78 6.03 -71.63
CA ARG A 274 2.06 5.87 -73.05
C ARG A 274 3.19 6.77 -73.53
#